data_66db40682503986335908aa298a3bfb3
#
_entry.id   66db40682503986335908aa298a3bfb3
#
_cell.length_a   1.000
_cell.length_b   1.000
_cell.length_c   1.000
_cell.angle_alpha   90.00
_cell.angle_beta   90.00
_cell.angle_gamma   90.00
#
_symmetry.space_group_name_H-M   'P 1'
#
loop_
_entity.id
_entity.type
_entity.pdbx_description
1 polymer ?
#
loop_
_entity_poly.entity_id
_entity_poly.type
_entity_poly.pdbx_seq_one_letter_code
_entity_poly.pdbx_strand_id
1 'polypeptide(L)'
;MPATEFSEQNNRKAYIMRYIHELREGEMVSEVYLCKNKITGKTKSGKSYYSLQLVDASGTMDGKIWELNSGIGHFESMNYVKVDGQVTSFNNTLQLTIKKIRIAEEGEYDINDYMPCTKKNVDEMFDKLLGIIATIEKPYYKKLLESFFVEDKALAKEFKKHSAAKSIHHGFVGGLLEHTLAVTSMCDYYTTYYPILNRCLLYTS
;
A
#
# COMPACT_ATOMS: atom_id res chain seq x y z
N MET A 1 42.75 1.18 -21.78
CA MET A 1 41.71 2.23 -21.65
C MET A 1 40.73 1.76 -20.58
N PRO A 2 40.60 2.45 -19.46
CA PRO A 2 39.68 2.03 -18.38
C PRO A 2 38.26 2.39 -18.70
N ALA A 3 37.36 1.44 -18.40
CA ALA A 3 35.91 1.62 -18.43
C ALA A 3 35.51 2.63 -17.35
N THR A 4 34.84 3.68 -17.75
CA THR A 4 34.23 4.68 -16.87
C THR A 4 33.01 4.10 -16.21
N GLU A 5 33.12 3.85 -14.92
CA GLU A 5 31.98 3.59 -14.02
C GLU A 5 31.09 4.84 -13.98
N PHE A 6 29.91 4.73 -14.57
CA PHE A 6 28.82 5.66 -14.31
C PHE A 6 28.22 5.35 -12.94
N SER A 7 28.72 6.03 -11.92
CA SER A 7 28.06 6.10 -10.63
C SER A 7 26.88 7.06 -10.75
N GLU A 8 25.70 6.56 -11.10
CA GLU A 8 24.46 7.26 -10.84
C GLU A 8 24.20 7.28 -9.34
N GLN A 9 24.76 8.26 -8.67
CA GLN A 9 24.33 8.67 -7.33
C GLN A 9 22.91 9.24 -7.48
N ASN A 10 21.95 8.38 -7.25
CA ASN A 10 20.53 8.71 -7.18
C ASN A 10 20.30 9.60 -5.96
N ASN A 11 20.43 10.91 -6.14
CA ASN A 11 20.15 11.94 -5.14
C ASN A 11 18.62 12.06 -4.97
N ARG A 12 17.97 10.97 -4.52
CA ARG A 12 16.59 11.03 -4.04
C ARG A 12 16.61 11.77 -2.72
N LYS A 13 16.31 13.07 -2.73
CA LYS A 13 15.80 13.73 -1.55
C LYS A 13 14.72 12.81 -1.00
N ALA A 14 14.90 12.31 0.22
CA ALA A 14 13.86 11.54 0.89
C ALA A 14 12.62 12.42 0.99
N TYR A 15 11.65 12.18 0.11
CA TYR A 15 10.35 12.84 0.16
C TYR A 15 9.64 12.26 1.37
N ILE A 16 9.46 13.08 2.40
CA ILE A 16 8.70 12.70 3.59
C ILE A 16 7.28 13.13 3.33
N MET A 17 6.41 12.16 3.00
CA MET A 17 4.98 12.39 2.85
C MET A 17 4.35 12.83 4.16
N ARG A 18 3.47 13.82 4.11
CA ARG A 18 2.60 14.17 5.23
C ARG A 18 1.32 13.36 5.15
N TYR A 19 1.14 12.48 6.11
CA TYR A 19 -0.02 11.60 6.17
C TYR A 19 -1.30 12.33 6.62
N ILE A 20 -2.45 11.82 6.18
CA ILE A 20 -3.78 12.39 6.48
C ILE A 20 -3.99 12.57 7.99
N HIS A 21 -3.55 11.61 8.81
CA HIS A 21 -3.73 11.65 10.27
C HIS A 21 -2.92 12.76 10.97
N GLU A 22 -1.90 13.30 10.31
CA GLU A 22 -1.03 14.37 10.82
C GLU A 22 -1.59 15.76 10.53
N LEU A 23 -2.57 15.86 9.61
CA LEU A 23 -3.09 17.13 9.13
C LEU A 23 -3.99 17.80 10.17
N ARG A 24 -3.87 19.12 10.27
CA ARG A 24 -4.65 19.96 11.19
C ARG A 24 -5.40 21.04 10.43
N GLU A 25 -6.50 21.50 11.01
CA GLU A 25 -7.29 22.59 10.45
C GLU A 25 -6.45 23.85 10.22
N GLY A 26 -6.65 24.49 9.07
CA GLY A 26 -5.95 25.70 8.66
C GLY A 26 -4.64 25.47 7.90
N GLU A 27 -4.08 24.26 7.93
CA GLU A 27 -2.81 23.98 7.26
C GLU A 27 -2.94 23.95 5.73
N MET A 28 -1.89 24.44 5.06
CA MET A 28 -1.73 24.29 3.62
C MET A 28 -1.07 22.94 3.32
N VAL A 29 -1.61 22.24 2.33
CA VAL A 29 -1.15 20.91 1.91
C VAL A 29 -0.75 20.97 0.44
N SER A 30 0.39 20.39 0.12
CA SER A 30 0.88 20.14 -1.24
C SER A 30 1.45 18.73 -1.30
N GLU A 31 0.56 17.73 -1.41
CA GLU A 31 0.90 16.32 -1.28
C GLU A 31 0.25 15.47 -2.36
N VAL A 32 0.74 14.23 -2.52
CA VAL A 32 0.09 13.23 -3.37
C VAL A 32 -0.81 12.36 -2.50
N TYR A 33 -2.04 12.11 -2.96
CA TYR A 33 -2.98 11.17 -2.34
C TYR A 33 -3.60 10.25 -3.40
N LEU A 34 -4.07 9.08 -3.00
CA LEU A 34 -4.90 8.23 -3.85
C LEU A 34 -6.34 8.77 -3.85
N CYS A 35 -6.83 9.17 -5.03
CA CYS A 35 -8.23 9.53 -5.22
C CYS A 35 -9.08 8.25 -5.34
N LYS A 36 -9.61 7.73 -4.22
CA LYS A 36 -10.41 6.52 -4.21
C LYS A 36 -11.74 6.69 -4.96
N ASN A 37 -12.39 7.84 -4.74
CA ASN A 37 -13.67 8.18 -5.35
C ASN A 37 -13.71 9.63 -5.81
N LYS A 38 -14.39 9.89 -6.94
CA LYS A 38 -14.67 11.21 -7.49
C LYS A 38 -16.14 11.29 -7.84
N ILE A 39 -16.85 12.24 -7.24
CA ILE A 39 -18.28 12.46 -7.47
C ILE A 39 -18.47 13.92 -7.92
N THR A 40 -19.23 14.13 -8.98
CA THR A 40 -19.64 15.46 -9.41
C THR A 40 -20.93 15.84 -8.72
N GLY A 41 -20.93 16.95 -8.00
CA GLY A 41 -22.11 17.53 -7.35
C GLY A 41 -22.49 18.87 -7.93
N LYS A 42 -23.69 19.37 -7.57
CA LYS A 42 -24.12 20.73 -7.86
C LYS A 42 -24.43 21.45 -6.54
N THR A 43 -23.96 22.69 -6.45
CA THR A 43 -24.29 23.57 -5.32
C THR A 43 -25.76 24.04 -5.43
N LYS A 44 -26.29 24.62 -4.37
CA LYS A 44 -27.65 25.25 -4.38
C LYS A 44 -27.79 26.34 -5.44
N SER A 45 -26.67 26.98 -5.82
CA SER A 45 -26.60 27.98 -6.90
C SER A 45 -26.39 27.38 -8.29
N GLY A 46 -26.43 26.05 -8.46
CA GLY A 46 -26.28 25.35 -9.75
C GLY A 46 -24.84 25.17 -10.22
N LYS A 47 -23.82 25.67 -9.51
CA LYS A 47 -22.42 25.47 -9.86
C LYS A 47 -21.98 24.04 -9.61
N SER A 48 -21.27 23.43 -10.57
CA SER A 48 -20.68 22.09 -10.39
C SER A 48 -19.44 22.15 -9.49
N TYR A 49 -19.27 21.13 -8.66
CA TYR A 49 -18.09 20.92 -7.83
C TYR A 49 -17.71 19.43 -7.82
N TYR A 50 -16.47 19.12 -7.47
CA TYR A 50 -16.06 17.73 -7.22
C TYR A 50 -15.97 17.44 -5.73
N SER A 51 -16.49 16.29 -5.35
CA SER A 51 -16.31 15.67 -4.04
C SER A 51 -15.43 14.44 -4.22
N LEU A 52 -14.31 14.41 -3.52
CA LEU A 52 -13.30 13.37 -3.60
C LEU A 52 -13.20 12.64 -2.28
N GLN A 53 -12.85 11.37 -2.33
CA GLN A 53 -12.34 10.63 -1.19
C GLN A 53 -10.84 10.39 -1.42
N LEU A 54 -10.01 11.09 -0.67
CA LEU A 54 -8.56 10.96 -0.67
C LEU A 54 -8.14 9.92 0.37
N VAL A 55 -7.15 9.12 0.02
CA VAL A 55 -6.68 8.00 0.86
C VAL A 55 -5.17 7.96 0.89
N ASP A 56 -4.61 7.67 2.05
CA ASP A 56 -3.24 7.22 2.25
C ASP A 56 -3.22 6.03 3.24
N ALA A 57 -2.02 5.54 3.59
CA ALA A 57 -1.86 4.42 4.51
C ALA A 57 -2.39 4.70 5.93
N SER A 58 -2.53 5.97 6.30
CA SER A 58 -2.98 6.41 7.63
C SER A 58 -4.50 6.56 7.76
N GLY A 59 -5.20 6.76 6.63
CA GLY A 59 -6.63 6.97 6.67
C GLY A 59 -7.26 7.55 5.40
N THR A 60 -8.41 8.16 5.57
CA THR A 60 -9.19 8.80 4.50
C THR A 60 -9.58 10.21 4.88
N MET A 61 -9.65 11.09 3.88
CA MET A 61 -10.11 12.47 4.03
C MET A 61 -10.98 12.87 2.86
N ASP A 62 -12.04 13.63 3.12
CA ASP A 62 -12.84 14.24 2.08
C ASP A 62 -12.10 15.42 1.44
N GLY A 63 -12.07 15.44 0.10
CA GLY A 63 -11.56 16.55 -0.70
C GLY A 63 -12.72 17.27 -1.42
N LYS A 64 -12.71 18.60 -1.42
CA LYS A 64 -13.70 19.41 -2.14
C LYS A 64 -13.02 20.37 -3.11
N ILE A 65 -13.46 20.36 -4.36
CA ILE A 65 -13.06 21.30 -5.40
C ILE A 65 -14.29 22.12 -5.74
N TRP A 66 -14.36 23.33 -5.17
CA TRP A 66 -15.53 24.20 -5.33
C TRP A 66 -15.53 24.99 -6.65
N GLU A 67 -14.35 25.24 -7.21
CA GLU A 67 -14.18 25.99 -8.45
C GLU A 67 -13.41 25.17 -9.47
N LEU A 68 -14.06 24.85 -10.58
CA LEU A 68 -13.47 24.12 -11.70
C LEU A 68 -12.77 25.11 -12.65
N ASN A 69 -11.57 25.53 -12.27
CA ASN A 69 -10.72 26.45 -13.01
C ASN A 69 -9.56 25.70 -13.73
N SER A 70 -8.67 26.45 -14.38
CA SER A 70 -7.52 25.90 -15.12
C SER A 70 -6.47 25.18 -14.23
N GLY A 71 -6.54 25.33 -12.91
CA GLY A 71 -5.70 24.57 -11.97
C GLY A 71 -6.20 23.15 -11.70
N ILE A 72 -7.36 22.78 -12.26
CA ILE A 72 -7.97 21.46 -12.08
C ILE A 72 -7.68 20.63 -13.35
N GLY A 73 -6.66 19.79 -13.28
CA GLY A 73 -6.32 18.84 -14.34
C GLY A 73 -7.36 17.74 -14.49
N HIS A 74 -7.26 16.99 -15.59
CA HIS A 74 -8.08 15.78 -15.77
C HIS A 74 -7.55 14.65 -14.91
N PHE A 75 -8.42 13.98 -14.15
CA PHE A 75 -8.11 12.79 -13.35
C PHE A 75 -9.38 11.97 -13.13
N GLU A 76 -9.21 10.70 -12.78
CA GLU A 76 -10.30 9.77 -12.48
C GLU A 76 -10.12 9.12 -11.10
N SER A 77 -11.16 8.39 -10.68
CA SER A 77 -11.06 7.54 -9.50
C SER A 77 -9.93 6.54 -9.66
N MET A 78 -9.26 6.21 -8.56
CA MET A 78 -8.07 5.34 -8.48
C MET A 78 -6.79 5.92 -9.08
N ASN A 79 -6.75 7.22 -9.44
CA ASN A 79 -5.50 7.89 -9.77
C ASN A 79 -4.80 8.41 -8.51
N TYR A 80 -3.46 8.39 -8.52
CA TYR A 80 -2.64 9.16 -7.60
C TYR A 80 -2.62 10.60 -8.06
N VAL A 81 -3.03 11.51 -7.18
CA VAL A 81 -3.22 12.92 -7.52
C VAL A 81 -2.39 13.82 -6.62
N LYS A 82 -1.61 14.71 -7.23
CA LYS A 82 -0.96 15.82 -6.54
C LYS A 82 -1.98 16.91 -6.30
N VAL A 83 -2.20 17.25 -5.03
CA VAL A 83 -3.18 18.25 -4.62
C VAL A 83 -2.52 19.40 -3.89
N ASP A 84 -2.95 20.63 -4.21
CA ASP A 84 -2.63 21.83 -3.45
C ASP A 84 -3.94 22.38 -2.87
N GLY A 85 -3.99 22.51 -1.56
CA GLY A 85 -5.21 22.92 -0.88
C GLY A 85 -5.01 23.34 0.56
N GLN A 86 -6.10 23.57 1.25
CA GLN A 86 -6.12 23.92 2.67
C GLN A 86 -7.05 22.97 3.43
N VAL A 87 -6.59 22.52 4.59
CA VAL A 87 -7.40 21.73 5.52
C VAL A 87 -8.41 22.65 6.17
N THR A 88 -9.67 22.28 6.04
CA THR A 88 -10.81 23.00 6.64
C THR A 88 -11.66 22.04 7.46
N SER A 89 -12.52 22.57 8.32
CA SER A 89 -13.45 21.77 9.12
C SER A 89 -14.88 21.99 8.64
N PHE A 90 -15.64 20.91 8.50
CA PHE A 90 -17.07 20.96 8.24
C PHE A 90 -17.79 19.90 9.09
N ASN A 91 -18.76 20.30 9.88
CA ASN A 91 -19.47 19.42 10.83
C ASN A 91 -18.51 18.63 11.74
N ASN A 92 -17.48 19.28 12.29
CA ASN A 92 -16.42 18.68 13.12
C ASN A 92 -15.62 17.58 12.43
N THR A 93 -15.64 17.51 11.10
CA THR A 93 -14.81 16.59 10.32
C THR A 93 -13.84 17.39 9.44
N LEU A 94 -12.58 17.02 9.46
CA LEU A 94 -11.58 17.63 8.60
C LEU A 94 -11.82 17.26 7.14
N GLN A 95 -11.68 18.23 6.25
CA GLN A 95 -11.74 18.06 4.81
C GLN A 95 -10.68 18.92 4.13
N LEU A 96 -10.25 18.55 2.94
CA LEU A 96 -9.30 19.31 2.14
C LEU A 96 -10.06 20.14 1.10
N THR A 97 -9.97 21.47 1.20
CA THR A 97 -10.44 22.39 0.15
C THR A 97 -9.31 22.53 -0.88
N ILE A 98 -9.49 21.91 -2.04
CA ILE A 98 -8.47 21.77 -3.08
C ILE A 98 -8.58 22.94 -4.06
N LYS A 99 -7.45 23.59 -4.34
CA LYS A 99 -7.31 24.70 -5.29
C LYS A 99 -6.68 24.27 -6.61
N LYS A 100 -5.76 23.27 -6.56
CA LYS A 100 -5.12 22.68 -7.73
C LYS A 100 -5.06 21.17 -7.54
N ILE A 101 -5.21 20.46 -8.65
CA ILE A 101 -5.08 19.00 -8.69
C ILE A 101 -4.60 18.57 -10.06
N ARG A 102 -3.69 17.61 -10.09
CA ARG A 102 -3.25 16.92 -11.32
C ARG A 102 -2.93 15.47 -10.99
N ILE A 103 -2.81 14.65 -12.01
CA ILE A 103 -2.24 13.30 -11.85
C ILE A 103 -0.78 13.45 -11.40
N ALA A 104 -0.38 12.64 -10.42
CA ALA A 104 1.00 12.57 -9.98
C ALA A 104 1.87 11.85 -11.01
N GLU A 105 3.10 12.31 -11.19
CA GLU A 105 4.06 11.70 -12.10
C GLU A 105 4.77 10.52 -11.42
N GLU A 106 5.31 9.62 -12.23
CA GLU A 106 6.08 8.49 -11.73
C GLU A 106 7.32 8.98 -10.95
N GLY A 107 7.48 8.50 -9.72
CA GLY A 107 8.54 8.94 -8.81
C GLY A 107 8.17 10.09 -7.86
N GLU A 108 6.98 10.70 -7.98
CA GLU A 108 6.47 11.69 -7.02
C GLU A 108 5.84 11.04 -5.79
N TYR A 109 5.63 9.73 -5.79
CA TYR A 109 5.00 8.98 -4.69
C TYR A 109 5.56 7.56 -4.58
N ASP A 110 5.46 6.97 -3.39
CA ASP A 110 5.67 5.53 -3.16
C ASP A 110 4.31 4.88 -2.91
N ILE A 111 3.98 3.81 -3.65
CA ILE A 111 2.71 3.08 -3.51
C ILE A 111 2.49 2.61 -2.07
N ASN A 112 3.56 2.30 -1.34
CA ASN A 112 3.49 1.87 0.05
C ASN A 112 2.89 2.93 0.99
N ASP A 113 2.95 4.21 0.63
CA ASP A 113 2.38 5.31 1.41
C ASP A 113 0.84 5.40 1.33
N TYR A 114 0.22 4.62 0.42
CA TYR A 114 -1.24 4.67 0.17
C TYR A 114 -1.95 3.36 0.51
N MET A 115 -1.22 2.31 0.76
CA MET A 115 -1.79 1.02 1.15
C MET A 115 -1.69 0.88 2.66
N PRO A 116 -2.78 0.50 3.35
CA PRO A 116 -2.66 0.14 4.75
C PRO A 116 -1.58 -0.95 4.89
N CYS A 117 -0.78 -0.85 5.92
CA CYS A 117 0.24 -1.86 6.24
C CYS A 117 -0.30 -2.82 7.29
N THR A 118 0.23 -4.04 7.30
CA THR A 118 -0.01 -4.97 8.42
C THR A 118 0.43 -4.33 9.74
N LYS A 119 -0.37 -4.54 10.80
CA LYS A 119 -0.03 -4.10 12.17
C LYS A 119 0.97 -5.04 12.85
N LYS A 120 1.27 -6.18 12.21
CA LYS A 120 2.17 -7.20 12.74
C LYS A 120 3.60 -6.91 12.29
N ASN A 121 4.56 -7.36 13.07
CA ASN A 121 5.97 -7.26 12.69
C ASN A 121 6.27 -8.20 11.51
N VAL A 122 6.64 -7.61 10.38
CA VAL A 122 6.88 -8.34 9.12
C VAL A 122 8.07 -9.30 9.25
N ASP A 123 9.14 -8.91 9.93
CA ASP A 123 10.32 -9.75 10.09
C ASP A 123 10.02 -10.94 10.99
N GLU A 124 9.31 -10.74 12.10
CA GLU A 124 8.87 -11.85 12.95
C GLU A 124 7.93 -12.83 12.23
N MET A 125 7.05 -12.33 11.37
CA MET A 125 6.17 -13.19 10.55
C MET A 125 7.00 -14.01 9.56
N PHE A 126 7.99 -13.39 8.94
CA PHE A 126 8.85 -14.05 7.98
C PHE A 126 9.73 -15.13 8.64
N ASP A 127 10.28 -14.83 9.82
CA ASP A 127 11.06 -15.80 10.61
C ASP A 127 10.20 -17.02 11.02
N LYS A 128 8.93 -16.80 11.37
CA LYS A 128 7.99 -17.90 11.63
C LYS A 128 7.75 -18.75 10.39
N LEU A 129 7.60 -18.14 9.22
CA LEU A 129 7.47 -18.87 7.95
C LEU A 129 8.71 -19.70 7.66
N LEU A 130 9.91 -19.13 7.82
CA LEU A 130 11.17 -19.86 7.67
C LEU A 130 11.29 -21.01 8.67
N GLY A 131 10.83 -20.79 9.90
CA GLY A 131 10.75 -21.85 10.93
C GLY A 131 9.90 -23.04 10.48
N ILE A 132 8.74 -22.79 9.86
CA ILE A 132 7.89 -23.85 9.31
C ILE A 132 8.59 -24.57 8.14
N ILE A 133 9.21 -23.83 7.22
CA ILE A 133 9.98 -24.39 6.09
C ILE A 133 11.09 -25.34 6.61
N ALA A 134 11.79 -24.93 7.66
CA ALA A 134 12.85 -25.72 8.25
C ALA A 134 12.38 -27.10 8.76
N THR A 135 11.11 -27.22 9.17
CA THR A 135 10.52 -28.48 9.66
C THR A 135 10.07 -29.43 8.56
N ILE A 136 10.18 -29.06 7.29
CA ILE A 136 9.77 -29.91 6.16
C ILE A 136 10.78 -31.07 6.00
N GLU A 137 10.29 -32.30 6.08
CA GLU A 137 11.11 -33.50 6.05
C GLU A 137 11.54 -33.93 4.64
N LYS A 138 10.67 -33.67 3.64
CA LYS A 138 10.98 -34.10 2.25
C LYS A 138 11.97 -33.14 1.58
N PRO A 139 13.18 -33.61 1.22
CA PRO A 139 14.29 -32.76 0.80
C PRO A 139 13.98 -31.90 -0.43
N TYR A 140 13.25 -32.44 -1.41
CA TYR A 140 12.92 -31.72 -2.64
C TYR A 140 11.94 -30.55 -2.43
N TYR A 141 10.95 -30.71 -1.55
CA TYR A 141 10.03 -29.60 -1.21
C TYR A 141 10.75 -28.55 -0.36
N LYS A 142 11.55 -29.00 0.61
CA LYS A 142 12.35 -28.11 1.44
C LYS A 142 13.28 -27.26 0.58
N LYS A 143 14.04 -27.90 -0.33
CA LYS A 143 14.96 -27.22 -1.22
C LYS A 143 14.23 -26.22 -2.14
N LEU A 144 13.05 -26.57 -2.64
CA LEU A 144 12.26 -25.66 -3.47
C LEU A 144 11.87 -24.40 -2.69
N LEU A 145 11.36 -24.53 -1.47
CA LEU A 145 10.94 -23.38 -0.65
C LEU A 145 12.17 -22.56 -0.16
N GLU A 146 13.25 -23.23 0.17
CA GLU A 146 14.50 -22.53 0.53
C GLU A 146 15.07 -21.73 -0.65
N SER A 147 14.95 -22.22 -1.89
CA SER A 147 15.39 -21.46 -3.07
C SER A 147 14.64 -20.15 -3.24
N PHE A 148 13.34 -20.10 -2.92
CA PHE A 148 12.53 -18.88 -2.97
C PHE A 148 12.73 -17.95 -1.79
N PHE A 149 12.69 -18.48 -0.58
CA PHE A 149 12.59 -17.66 0.63
C PHE A 149 13.93 -17.44 1.36
N VAL A 150 14.93 -18.27 1.10
CA VAL A 150 16.25 -18.18 1.74
C VAL A 150 17.32 -17.73 0.74
N GLU A 151 17.40 -18.35 -0.44
CA GLU A 151 18.45 -18.07 -1.42
C GLU A 151 18.14 -16.81 -2.24
N ASP A 152 16.91 -16.65 -2.73
CA ASP A 152 16.49 -15.46 -3.49
C ASP A 152 16.09 -14.31 -2.55
N LYS A 153 17.07 -13.49 -2.19
CA LYS A 153 16.87 -12.32 -1.31
C LYS A 153 15.97 -11.25 -1.95
N ALA A 154 15.96 -11.14 -3.27
CA ALA A 154 15.14 -10.17 -3.98
C ALA A 154 13.66 -10.58 -3.89
N LEU A 155 13.35 -11.83 -4.20
CA LEU A 155 12.00 -12.38 -4.07
C LEU A 155 11.50 -12.30 -2.62
N ALA A 156 12.31 -12.71 -1.64
CA ALA A 156 11.96 -12.65 -0.22
C ALA A 156 11.62 -11.22 0.23
N LYS A 157 12.38 -10.22 -0.24
CA LYS A 157 12.12 -8.80 0.05
C LYS A 157 10.80 -8.32 -0.55
N GLU A 158 10.52 -8.67 -1.80
CA GLU A 158 9.28 -8.31 -2.47
C GLU A 158 8.08 -9.04 -1.83
N PHE A 159 8.21 -10.32 -1.53
CA PHE A 159 7.17 -11.11 -0.86
C PHE A 159 6.72 -10.51 0.48
N LYS A 160 7.66 -9.99 1.27
CA LYS A 160 7.38 -9.29 2.53
C LYS A 160 6.52 -8.04 2.35
N LYS A 161 6.58 -7.39 1.19
CA LYS A 161 5.89 -6.12 0.91
C LYS A 161 4.58 -6.30 0.17
N HIS A 162 4.40 -7.39 -0.58
CA HIS A 162 3.23 -7.56 -1.43
C HIS A 162 1.94 -7.72 -0.64
N SER A 163 0.85 -7.21 -1.22
CA SER A 163 -0.51 -7.48 -0.79
C SER A 163 -1.00 -8.81 -1.37
N ALA A 164 -1.85 -9.54 -0.64
CA ALA A 164 -2.45 -10.77 -1.12
C ALA A 164 -3.59 -10.55 -2.14
N ALA A 165 -4.18 -9.35 -2.16
CA ALA A 165 -5.29 -9.02 -3.05
C ALA A 165 -5.36 -7.53 -3.37
N LYS A 166 -6.10 -7.19 -4.44
CA LYS A 166 -6.27 -5.79 -4.89
C LYS A 166 -7.16 -4.95 -3.96
N SER A 167 -8.08 -5.53 -3.17
CA SER A 167 -9.07 -4.69 -2.47
C SER A 167 -9.72 -5.20 -1.18
N ILE A 168 -9.87 -6.49 -0.91
CA ILE A 168 -10.77 -6.93 0.18
C ILE A 168 -10.05 -7.76 1.25
N HIS A 169 -9.34 -8.82 0.92
CA HIS A 169 -8.74 -9.73 1.88
C HIS A 169 -7.22 -9.61 1.85
N HIS A 170 -6.60 -9.16 2.96
CA HIS A 170 -5.17 -8.90 3.03
C HIS A 170 -4.64 -7.97 1.90
N GLY A 171 -5.48 -7.01 1.44
CA GLY A 171 -5.14 -6.00 0.43
C GLY A 171 -4.32 -4.85 1.01
N PHE A 172 -3.27 -5.14 1.78
CA PHE A 172 -2.36 -4.20 2.44
C PHE A 172 -0.91 -4.68 2.33
N VAL A 173 0.03 -3.77 2.52
CA VAL A 173 1.47 -4.07 2.49
C VAL A 173 1.80 -5.10 3.56
N GLY A 174 2.48 -6.19 3.18
CA GLY A 174 2.74 -7.33 4.07
C GLY A 174 1.57 -8.32 4.18
N GLY A 175 0.45 -8.04 3.49
CA GLY A 175 -0.75 -8.88 3.53
C GLY A 175 -0.53 -10.27 2.92
N LEU A 176 0.31 -10.38 1.90
CA LEU A 176 0.66 -11.67 1.30
C LEU A 176 1.37 -12.58 2.31
N LEU A 177 2.37 -12.05 2.99
CA LEU A 177 3.09 -12.80 4.04
C LEU A 177 2.15 -13.17 5.20
N GLU A 178 1.32 -12.22 5.65
CA GLU A 178 0.38 -12.46 6.74
C GLU A 178 -0.63 -13.56 6.39
N HIS A 179 -1.19 -13.50 5.17
CA HIS A 179 -2.10 -14.52 4.66
C HIS A 179 -1.43 -15.88 4.54
N THR A 180 -0.26 -15.94 3.90
CA THR A 180 0.49 -17.18 3.72
C THR A 180 0.82 -17.82 5.07
N LEU A 181 1.32 -17.05 6.04
CA LEU A 181 1.62 -17.54 7.37
C LEU A 181 0.37 -18.06 8.10
N ALA A 182 -0.77 -17.37 7.99
CA ALA A 182 -2.03 -17.78 8.59
C ALA A 182 -2.51 -19.11 8.01
N VAL A 183 -2.56 -19.24 6.67
CA VAL A 183 -2.97 -20.48 5.99
C VAL A 183 -2.02 -21.62 6.33
N THR A 184 -0.72 -21.40 6.24
CA THR A 184 0.29 -22.42 6.56
C THR A 184 0.17 -22.92 8.01
N SER A 185 -0.04 -21.99 8.95
CA SER A 185 -0.22 -22.35 10.38
C SER A 185 -1.50 -23.15 10.60
N MET A 186 -2.59 -22.83 9.90
CA MET A 186 -3.82 -23.63 9.94
C MET A 186 -3.59 -25.02 9.37
N CYS A 187 -2.92 -25.15 8.25
CA CYS A 187 -2.57 -26.43 7.64
C CYS A 187 -1.73 -27.28 8.61
N ASP A 188 -0.74 -26.67 9.25
CA ASP A 188 0.09 -27.36 10.26
C ASP A 188 -0.73 -27.86 11.44
N TYR A 189 -1.63 -27.03 11.96
CA TYR A 189 -2.56 -27.42 13.01
C TYR A 189 -3.43 -28.61 12.62
N TYR A 190 -4.02 -28.61 11.41
CA TYR A 190 -4.85 -29.73 10.93
C TYR A 190 -4.06 -31.03 10.83
N THR A 191 -2.82 -31.00 10.39
CA THR A 191 -2.00 -32.24 10.31
C THR A 191 -1.71 -32.88 11.66
N THR A 192 -1.74 -32.09 12.74
CA THR A 192 -1.60 -32.60 14.10
C THR A 192 -2.79 -33.48 14.52
N TYR A 193 -4.00 -33.13 14.08
CA TYR A 193 -5.22 -33.84 14.46
C TYR A 193 -5.67 -34.88 13.42
N TYR A 194 -5.25 -34.75 12.18
CA TYR A 194 -5.60 -35.62 11.08
C TYR A 194 -4.35 -36.22 10.43
N PRO A 195 -3.79 -37.31 10.97
CA PRO A 195 -2.54 -37.92 10.47
C PRO A 195 -2.62 -38.45 9.03
N ILE A 196 -3.84 -38.62 8.48
CA ILE A 196 -4.05 -39.00 7.09
C ILE A 196 -3.66 -37.88 6.11
N LEU A 197 -3.61 -36.64 6.57
CA LEU A 197 -3.25 -35.50 5.72
C LEU A 197 -1.74 -35.47 5.47
N ASN A 198 -1.37 -35.31 4.21
CA ASN A 198 0.03 -35.15 3.85
C ASN A 198 0.46 -33.70 4.07
N ARG A 199 1.20 -33.47 5.15
CA ARG A 199 1.69 -32.14 5.52
C ARG A 199 2.45 -31.44 4.38
N CYS A 200 3.27 -32.18 3.63
CA CYS A 200 4.05 -31.59 2.55
C CYS A 200 3.18 -31.10 1.37
N LEU A 201 2.06 -31.78 1.08
CA LEU A 201 1.14 -31.34 0.03
C LEU A 201 0.36 -30.09 0.45
N LEU A 202 -0.02 -30.00 1.73
CA LEU A 202 -0.74 -28.83 2.22
C LEU A 202 0.08 -27.53 2.17
N TYR A 203 1.40 -27.61 2.29
CA TYR A 203 2.28 -26.43 2.23
C TYR A 203 2.63 -26.00 0.79
N THR A 204 2.34 -26.82 -0.20
CA THR A 204 2.61 -26.55 -1.62
C THR A 204 1.35 -26.23 -2.42
N SER A 205 0.21 -26.15 -1.73
CA SER A 205 -1.09 -25.75 -2.30
C SER A 205 -1.37 -24.28 -2.03
#